data_32a90a46678392e2fddbaa95c2feaf02
#
_entry.id   32a90a46678392e2fddbaa95c2feaf02
#
_cell.length_a   1.000
_cell.length_b   1.000
_cell.length_c   1.000
_cell.angle_alpha   90.00
_cell.angle_beta   90.00
_cell.angle_gamma   90.00
#
_symmetry.space_group_name_H-M   'P 1'
#
loop_
_entity.id
_entity.type
_entity.pdbx_description
1 polymer ?
#
loop_
_entity_poly.entity_id
_entity_poly.type
_entity_poly.pdbx_seq_one_letter_code
_entity_poly.pdbx_strand_id
1 'polypeptide(L)'
;MNEKKTSVFSNGLIWFGAGVSIAEILTGTYFAPLGFGKAMAAILLGHLIGGLMMFAAGMIGARERRSAMETVKMSFGEKGSLLFAALNVLQLVGWTAIMIYDGALAANGVIPVANWFWAAIIGVLIILWILIGLTNLGKLNTVAMTALFILSLVLFKVIFIGNGAIPAIVDDGSLTFGAAVELAVAMPLSWLPLISDYTREAEKPFAATAVSVVVYSLVSIFMYVIGMGAALITGEYDIAQIMLKTGFGIVGLVIIIFSTVTTTFLDAYSAGVSSVSISGKINEKWAAIIVTVIGTVAAIVYPMDNITNFLYLIGSVFAPMIAVQIADYFILKKANAKDMAFQWRNLGVWLIGFVLYRVLMHIDTPVGNTLPDMVVTVILCVIVEKVAEAVKKN
;
A
#
# COMPACT_ATOMS: atom_id res chain seq x y z
N MET A 1 -27.08 -1.68 17.17
CA MET A 1 -26.62 -0.33 16.75
C MET A 1 -26.53 -0.37 15.22
N ASN A 2 -27.17 0.57 14.51
CA ASN A 2 -26.98 0.67 13.05
C ASN A 2 -25.53 1.06 12.81
N GLU A 3 -24.70 0.13 12.39
CA GLU A 3 -23.33 0.43 11.94
C GLU A 3 -23.42 1.40 10.77
N LYS A 4 -22.77 2.55 10.94
CA LYS A 4 -22.83 3.65 9.97
C LYS A 4 -21.99 3.26 8.74
N LYS A 5 -22.68 2.81 7.69
CA LYS A 5 -22.05 2.41 6.44
C LYS A 5 -21.34 3.57 5.75
N THR A 6 -20.24 3.27 5.06
CA THR A 6 -19.48 4.27 4.31
C THR A 6 -20.04 4.44 2.90
N SER A 7 -20.19 5.70 2.48
CA SER A 7 -20.63 6.04 1.13
C SER A 7 -19.54 5.78 0.09
N VAL A 8 -19.93 5.70 -1.19
CA VAL A 8 -18.97 5.62 -2.32
C VAL A 8 -18.01 6.81 -2.30
N PHE A 9 -18.52 8.01 -2.02
CA PHE A 9 -17.70 9.23 -1.93
C PHE A 9 -16.70 9.17 -0.78
N SER A 10 -17.12 8.70 0.41
CA SER A 10 -16.21 8.54 1.55
C SER A 10 -15.07 7.55 1.26
N ASN A 11 -15.37 6.44 0.59
CA ASN A 11 -14.36 5.49 0.15
C ASN A 11 -13.38 6.16 -0.85
N GLY A 12 -13.88 6.92 -1.82
CA GLY A 12 -13.02 7.69 -2.74
C GLY A 12 -12.10 8.67 -2.01
N LEU A 13 -12.59 9.39 -1.00
CA LEU A 13 -11.76 10.32 -0.22
C LEU A 13 -10.67 9.62 0.60
N ILE A 14 -10.97 8.47 1.21
CA ILE A 14 -9.97 7.67 1.95
C ILE A 14 -8.83 7.30 1.01
N TRP A 15 -9.16 6.74 -0.14
CA TRP A 15 -8.18 6.23 -1.09
C TRP A 15 -7.48 7.33 -1.91
N PHE A 16 -8.11 8.49 -2.05
CA PHE A 16 -7.42 9.70 -2.50
C PHE A 16 -6.31 10.08 -1.51
N GLY A 17 -6.63 10.11 -0.21
CA GLY A 17 -5.65 10.40 0.83
C GLY A 17 -4.52 9.38 0.90
N ALA A 18 -4.80 8.10 0.70
CA ALA A 18 -3.79 7.04 0.63
C ALA A 18 -2.81 7.25 -0.54
N GLY A 19 -3.33 7.67 -1.71
CA GLY A 19 -2.51 7.89 -2.91
C GLY A 19 -1.69 9.19 -2.86
N VAL A 20 -2.16 10.23 -2.14
CA VAL A 20 -1.37 11.47 -1.94
C VAL A 20 -0.38 11.25 -0.82
N SER A 21 0.75 10.62 -1.09
CA SER A 21 1.76 10.37 -0.08
C SER A 21 3.18 10.68 -0.56
N ILE A 22 4.05 10.94 0.41
CA ILE A 22 5.46 11.18 0.16
C ILE A 22 6.14 9.91 -0.39
N ALA A 23 5.73 8.72 0.07
CA ALA A 23 6.26 7.46 -0.41
C ALA A 23 5.96 7.22 -1.90
N GLU A 24 4.78 7.66 -2.38
CA GLU A 24 4.43 7.59 -3.81
C GLU A 24 5.33 8.50 -4.65
N ILE A 25 5.59 9.73 -4.19
CA ILE A 25 6.49 10.67 -4.87
C ILE A 25 7.92 10.10 -4.86
N LEU A 26 8.41 9.63 -3.70
CA LEU A 26 9.74 9.04 -3.57
C LEU A 26 9.90 7.82 -4.49
N THR A 27 8.94 6.91 -4.48
CA THR A 27 8.98 5.75 -5.38
C THR A 27 8.99 6.19 -6.85
N GLY A 28 8.24 7.24 -7.20
CA GLY A 28 8.25 7.82 -8.55
C GLY A 28 9.64 8.28 -8.99
N THR A 29 10.50 8.78 -8.09
CA THR A 29 11.86 9.21 -8.45
C THR A 29 12.71 8.05 -8.99
N TYR A 30 12.50 6.83 -8.51
CA TYR A 30 13.26 5.65 -8.95
C TYR A 30 13.04 5.27 -10.42
N PHE A 31 12.00 5.79 -11.06
CA PHE A 31 11.71 5.54 -12.48
C PHE A 31 12.50 6.44 -13.43
N ALA A 32 13.13 7.49 -12.93
CA ALA A 32 13.88 8.44 -13.75
C ALA A 32 14.93 7.80 -14.68
N PRO A 33 15.71 6.76 -14.27
CA PRO A 33 16.68 6.11 -15.13
C PRO A 33 16.11 5.51 -16.42
N LEU A 34 14.84 5.13 -16.47
CA LEU A 34 14.20 4.61 -17.69
C LEU A 34 13.86 5.69 -18.72
N GLY A 35 13.94 6.96 -18.36
CA GLY A 35 13.39 8.05 -19.12
C GLY A 35 11.87 8.07 -19.14
N PHE A 36 11.29 9.24 -19.44
CA PHE A 36 9.86 9.53 -19.22
C PHE A 36 8.90 8.50 -19.91
N GLY A 37 9.16 8.15 -21.17
CA GLY A 37 8.23 7.29 -21.95
C GLY A 37 8.14 5.86 -21.45
N LYS A 38 9.29 5.20 -21.22
CA LYS A 38 9.33 3.82 -20.70
C LYS A 38 8.85 3.77 -19.24
N ALA A 39 9.26 4.75 -18.43
CA ALA A 39 8.81 4.89 -17.05
C ALA A 39 7.28 5.01 -16.96
N MET A 40 6.67 5.88 -17.77
CA MET A 40 5.22 6.03 -17.83
C MET A 40 4.53 4.72 -18.19
N ALA A 41 5.04 3.98 -19.18
CA ALA A 41 4.47 2.68 -19.55
C ALA A 41 4.55 1.67 -18.41
N ALA A 42 5.68 1.61 -17.69
CA ALA A 42 5.84 0.73 -16.52
C ALA A 42 4.90 1.12 -15.38
N ILE A 43 4.78 2.42 -15.08
CA ILE A 43 3.87 2.93 -14.05
C ILE A 43 2.42 2.55 -14.37
N LEU A 44 1.95 2.81 -15.58
CA LEU A 44 0.59 2.49 -16.00
C LEU A 44 0.31 0.98 -15.95
N LEU A 45 1.23 0.16 -16.46
CA LEU A 45 1.07 -1.29 -16.44
C LEU A 45 1.06 -1.85 -15.02
N GLY A 46 1.98 -1.39 -14.18
CA GLY A 46 2.07 -1.84 -12.79
C GLY A 46 0.83 -1.47 -11.97
N HIS A 47 0.32 -0.24 -12.11
CA HIS A 47 -0.90 0.18 -11.43
C HIS A 47 -2.14 -0.55 -11.96
N LEU A 48 -2.19 -0.88 -13.26
CA LEU A 48 -3.28 -1.72 -13.79
C LEU A 48 -3.25 -3.12 -13.16
N ILE A 49 -2.09 -3.76 -13.11
CA ILE A 49 -1.91 -5.10 -12.51
C ILE A 49 -2.27 -5.03 -11.02
N GLY A 50 -1.63 -4.17 -10.26
CA GLY A 50 -1.85 -4.02 -8.81
C GLY A 50 -3.28 -3.58 -8.47
N GLY A 51 -3.86 -2.69 -9.27
CA GLY A 51 -5.24 -2.23 -9.12
C GLY A 51 -6.27 -3.34 -9.31
N LEU A 52 -6.09 -4.22 -10.30
CA LEU A 52 -6.97 -5.38 -10.50
C LEU A 52 -6.92 -6.35 -9.31
N MET A 53 -5.73 -6.59 -8.76
CA MET A 53 -5.54 -7.41 -7.57
C MET A 53 -6.20 -6.75 -6.34
N MET A 54 -5.98 -5.46 -6.16
CA MET A 54 -6.58 -4.67 -5.08
C MET A 54 -8.12 -4.67 -5.17
N PHE A 55 -8.67 -4.58 -6.38
CA PHE A 55 -10.11 -4.68 -6.59
C PHE A 55 -10.65 -6.05 -6.16
N ALA A 56 -9.97 -7.15 -6.55
CA ALA A 56 -10.38 -8.49 -6.17
C ALA A 56 -10.37 -8.67 -4.63
N ALA A 57 -9.28 -8.28 -3.96
CA ALA A 57 -9.17 -8.34 -2.50
C ALA A 57 -10.26 -7.50 -1.81
N GLY A 58 -10.46 -6.26 -2.24
CA GLY A 58 -11.48 -5.37 -1.68
C GLY A 58 -12.91 -5.86 -1.90
N MET A 59 -13.17 -6.53 -3.02
CA MET A 59 -14.49 -7.14 -3.31
C MET A 59 -14.81 -8.31 -2.38
N ILE A 60 -13.82 -9.12 -1.98
CA ILE A 60 -14.03 -10.18 -1.00
C ILE A 60 -14.51 -9.56 0.32
N GLY A 61 -13.78 -8.60 0.88
CA GLY A 61 -14.15 -7.93 2.13
C GLY A 61 -15.50 -7.21 2.07
N ALA A 62 -15.76 -6.49 0.96
CA ALA A 62 -17.01 -5.77 0.77
C ALA A 62 -18.25 -6.68 0.71
N ARG A 63 -18.13 -7.84 0.05
CA ARG A 63 -19.24 -8.82 -0.06
C ARG A 63 -19.45 -9.58 1.22
N GLU A 64 -18.37 -10.02 1.86
CA GLU A 64 -18.41 -10.83 3.07
C GLU A 64 -18.61 -10.02 4.34
N ARG A 65 -18.52 -8.67 4.26
CA ARG A 65 -18.57 -7.76 5.41
C ARG A 65 -17.51 -8.10 6.47
N ARG A 66 -16.29 -8.41 6.01
CA ARG A 66 -15.17 -8.86 6.85
C ARG A 66 -13.94 -8.01 6.63
N SER A 67 -13.16 -7.85 7.70
CA SER A 67 -11.82 -7.26 7.61
C SER A 67 -10.88 -8.10 6.75
N ALA A 68 -9.76 -7.53 6.32
CA ALA A 68 -8.81 -8.22 5.47
C ALA A 68 -8.35 -9.55 6.10
N MET A 69 -7.92 -9.53 7.35
CA MET A 69 -7.44 -10.74 8.02
C MET A 69 -8.56 -11.74 8.36
N GLU A 70 -9.81 -11.28 8.47
CA GLU A 70 -10.96 -12.20 8.58
C GLU A 70 -11.29 -12.88 7.25
N THR A 71 -11.07 -12.21 6.11
CA THR A 71 -11.20 -12.87 4.80
C THR A 71 -10.10 -13.92 4.60
N VAL A 72 -8.90 -13.70 5.14
CA VAL A 72 -7.81 -14.71 5.12
C VAL A 72 -8.21 -15.98 5.86
N LYS A 73 -8.97 -15.90 6.96
CA LYS A 73 -9.51 -17.08 7.67
C LYS A 73 -10.35 -17.98 6.76
N MET A 74 -11.06 -17.38 5.80
CA MET A 74 -11.92 -18.13 4.87
C MET A 74 -11.14 -19.07 3.96
N SER A 75 -9.87 -18.78 3.68
CA SER A 75 -9.00 -19.60 2.82
C SER A 75 -7.96 -20.41 3.60
N PHE A 76 -7.48 -19.92 4.75
CA PHE A 76 -6.37 -20.55 5.47
C PHE A 76 -6.75 -21.20 6.82
N GLY A 77 -7.99 -20.98 7.25
CA GLY A 77 -8.49 -21.45 8.55
C GLY A 77 -8.14 -20.50 9.70
N GLU A 78 -8.76 -20.74 10.87
CA GLU A 78 -8.62 -19.82 12.02
C GLU A 78 -7.18 -19.65 12.50
N LYS A 79 -6.45 -20.76 12.66
CA LYS A 79 -5.06 -20.72 13.13
C LYS A 79 -4.07 -20.45 11.99
N GLY A 80 -4.35 -20.95 10.77
CA GLY A 80 -3.51 -20.70 9.61
C GLY A 80 -3.44 -19.22 9.24
N SER A 81 -4.52 -18.48 9.43
CA SER A 81 -4.57 -17.03 9.18
C SER A 81 -3.77 -16.19 10.17
N LEU A 82 -3.45 -16.71 11.36
CA LEU A 82 -2.67 -15.97 12.37
C LEU A 82 -1.27 -15.60 11.88
N LEU A 83 -0.67 -16.46 11.05
CA LEU A 83 0.60 -16.15 10.40
C LEU A 83 0.50 -14.85 9.59
N PHE A 84 -0.51 -14.75 8.75
CA PHE A 84 -0.71 -13.59 7.87
C PHE A 84 -1.12 -12.35 8.65
N ALA A 85 -1.95 -12.50 9.68
CA ALA A 85 -2.33 -11.39 10.55
C ALA A 85 -1.10 -10.82 11.29
N ALA A 86 -0.21 -11.67 11.81
CA ALA A 86 1.03 -11.25 12.44
C ALA A 86 1.99 -10.57 11.45
N LEU A 87 2.16 -11.13 10.24
CA LEU A 87 2.97 -10.54 9.19
C LEU A 87 2.39 -9.22 8.69
N ASN A 88 1.04 -9.08 8.65
CA ASN A 88 0.40 -7.84 8.30
C ASN A 88 0.61 -6.75 9.35
N VAL A 89 0.48 -7.07 10.64
CA VAL A 89 0.83 -6.10 11.70
C VAL A 89 2.29 -5.69 11.59
N LEU A 90 3.20 -6.63 11.35
CA LEU A 90 4.63 -6.34 11.21
C LEU A 90 4.91 -5.42 10.00
N GLN A 91 4.30 -5.67 8.84
CA GLN A 91 4.46 -4.77 7.69
C GLN A 91 3.93 -3.37 7.98
N LEU A 92 2.82 -3.26 8.72
CA LEU A 92 2.21 -1.97 9.03
C LEU A 92 3.02 -1.18 10.07
N VAL A 93 3.71 -1.87 10.97
CA VAL A 93 4.76 -1.23 11.79
C VAL A 93 5.90 -0.71 10.91
N GLY A 94 6.34 -1.51 9.93
CA GLY A 94 7.36 -1.10 8.96
C GLY A 94 6.93 0.13 8.15
N TRP A 95 5.73 0.11 7.56
CA TRP A 95 5.18 1.27 6.84
C TRP A 95 5.07 2.51 7.73
N THR A 96 4.55 2.35 8.96
CA THR A 96 4.47 3.45 9.93
C THR A 96 5.84 4.05 10.19
N ALA A 97 6.88 3.23 10.36
CA ALA A 97 8.24 3.70 10.58
C ALA A 97 8.84 4.40 9.35
N ILE A 98 8.70 3.80 8.16
CA ILE A 98 9.20 4.35 6.89
C ILE A 98 8.55 5.72 6.62
N MET A 99 7.22 5.79 6.69
CA MET A 99 6.49 7.03 6.42
C MET A 99 6.85 8.15 7.40
N ILE A 100 6.99 7.85 8.69
CA ILE A 100 7.43 8.83 9.70
C ILE A 100 8.87 9.27 9.43
N TYR A 101 9.77 8.34 9.08
CA TYR A 101 11.16 8.62 8.77
C TYR A 101 11.29 9.54 7.55
N ASP A 102 10.66 9.19 6.43
CA ASP A 102 10.68 9.98 5.20
C ASP A 102 10.07 11.38 5.40
N GLY A 103 8.93 11.43 6.10
CA GLY A 103 8.29 12.69 6.45
C GLY A 103 9.17 13.57 7.35
N ALA A 104 9.89 12.96 8.29
CA ALA A 104 10.82 13.69 9.18
C ALA A 104 12.06 14.19 8.43
N LEU A 105 12.64 13.38 7.54
CA LEU A 105 13.75 13.79 6.67
C LEU A 105 13.37 14.98 5.81
N ALA A 106 12.24 14.88 5.11
CA ALA A 106 11.74 15.92 4.24
C ALA A 106 11.41 17.20 5.02
N ALA A 107 10.79 17.09 6.19
CA ALA A 107 10.49 18.23 7.06
C ALA A 107 11.76 18.90 7.58
N ASN A 108 12.75 18.11 7.99
CA ASN A 108 14.05 18.62 8.47
C ASN A 108 14.86 19.29 7.34
N GLY A 109 14.70 18.85 6.10
CA GLY A 109 15.29 19.52 4.93
C GLY A 109 14.73 20.93 4.71
N VAL A 110 13.46 21.16 5.04
CA VAL A 110 12.82 22.49 4.92
C VAL A 110 13.12 23.36 6.13
N ILE A 111 12.99 22.84 7.34
CA ILE A 111 13.30 23.53 8.61
C ILE A 111 14.28 22.66 9.40
N PRO A 112 15.57 22.98 9.39
CA PRO A 112 16.61 22.14 9.99
C PRO A 112 16.63 22.29 11.51
N VAL A 113 15.87 21.43 12.19
CA VAL A 113 15.88 21.31 13.66
C VAL A 113 16.60 20.02 14.06
N ALA A 114 15.97 18.87 13.81
CA ALA A 114 16.52 17.52 13.94
C ALA A 114 15.49 16.49 13.42
N ASN A 115 15.93 15.39 12.80
CA ASN A 115 15.03 14.33 12.29
C ASN A 115 14.17 13.73 13.40
N TRP A 116 14.74 13.45 14.58
CA TRP A 116 13.99 12.89 15.71
C TRP A 116 12.86 13.81 16.18
N PHE A 117 13.05 15.13 16.13
CA PHE A 117 12.03 16.10 16.53
C PHE A 117 10.83 16.06 15.58
N TRP A 118 11.07 16.04 14.26
CA TRP A 118 10.01 15.92 13.27
C TRP A 118 9.31 14.57 13.33
N ALA A 119 10.06 13.47 13.52
CA ALA A 119 9.49 12.14 13.70
C ALA A 119 8.55 12.09 14.93
N ALA A 120 8.96 12.69 16.04
CA ALA A 120 8.13 12.79 17.25
C ALA A 120 6.84 13.61 17.00
N ILE A 121 6.94 14.76 16.31
CA ILE A 121 5.77 15.58 15.95
C ILE A 121 4.80 14.78 15.07
N ILE A 122 5.30 14.14 14.00
CA ILE A 122 4.47 13.35 13.08
C ILE A 122 3.80 12.20 13.85
N GLY A 123 4.54 11.47 14.69
CA GLY A 123 4.01 10.38 15.50
C GLY A 123 2.89 10.86 16.46
N VAL A 124 3.08 11.98 17.12
CA VAL A 124 2.03 12.59 17.99
C VAL A 124 0.80 12.97 17.16
N LEU A 125 0.97 13.57 16.01
CA LEU A 125 -0.15 13.92 15.12
C LEU A 125 -0.93 12.69 14.66
N ILE A 126 -0.24 11.58 14.31
CA ILE A 126 -0.90 10.31 13.96
C ILE A 126 -1.71 9.78 15.15
N ILE A 127 -1.15 9.80 16.36
CA ILE A 127 -1.87 9.39 17.57
C ILE A 127 -3.11 10.26 17.80
N LEU A 128 -3.01 11.57 17.63
CA LEU A 128 -4.17 12.47 17.73
C LEU A 128 -5.23 12.13 16.68
N TRP A 129 -4.82 11.80 15.47
CA TRP A 129 -5.72 11.35 14.39
C TRP A 129 -6.45 10.05 14.76
N ILE A 130 -5.74 9.07 15.33
CA ILE A 130 -6.32 7.82 15.84
C ILE A 130 -7.32 8.10 16.98
N LEU A 131 -7.00 9.03 17.87
CA LEU A 131 -7.88 9.41 18.99
C LEU A 131 -9.20 10.04 18.52
N ILE A 132 -9.17 10.85 17.47
CA ILE A 132 -10.35 11.46 16.84
C ILE A 132 -11.19 10.38 16.14
N GLY A 133 -10.54 9.43 15.47
CA GLY A 133 -11.16 8.29 14.79
C GLY A 133 -11.78 8.61 13.43
N LEU A 134 -11.88 7.59 12.58
CA LEU A 134 -12.33 7.66 11.17
C LEU A 134 -13.69 8.36 10.99
N THR A 135 -14.63 8.12 11.90
CA THR A 135 -16.01 8.61 11.76
C THR A 135 -16.17 10.10 12.06
N ASN A 136 -15.26 10.68 12.85
CA ASN A 136 -15.32 12.08 13.28
C ASN A 136 -14.48 13.00 12.39
N LEU A 137 -13.59 12.44 11.56
CA LEU A 137 -12.68 13.19 10.70
C LEU A 137 -13.34 13.72 9.40
N GLY A 138 -14.61 13.42 9.13
CA GLY A 138 -15.23 13.63 7.81
C GLY A 138 -15.01 15.02 7.20
N LYS A 139 -15.29 16.10 7.96
CA LYS A 139 -15.07 17.48 7.47
C LYS A 139 -13.59 17.85 7.43
N LEU A 140 -12.83 17.51 8.47
CA LEU A 140 -11.40 17.79 8.55
C LEU A 140 -10.63 17.05 7.46
N ASN A 141 -10.97 15.78 7.23
CA ASN A 141 -10.39 14.98 6.16
C ASN A 141 -10.70 15.58 4.79
N THR A 142 -11.93 16.02 4.53
CA THR A 142 -12.29 16.67 3.26
C THR A 142 -11.48 17.94 3.03
N VAL A 143 -11.31 18.79 4.04
CA VAL A 143 -10.50 20.02 3.94
C VAL A 143 -9.03 19.66 3.68
N ALA A 144 -8.47 18.72 4.44
CA ALA A 144 -7.09 18.28 4.28
C ALA A 144 -6.85 17.69 2.87
N MET A 145 -7.74 16.80 2.39
CA MET A 145 -7.62 16.21 1.05
C MET A 145 -7.76 17.24 -0.07
N THR A 146 -8.65 18.23 0.09
CA THR A 146 -8.78 19.32 -0.88
C THR A 146 -7.51 20.18 -0.94
N ALA A 147 -6.95 20.50 0.22
CA ALA A 147 -5.69 21.24 0.31
C ALA A 147 -4.54 20.46 -0.34
N LEU A 148 -4.42 19.16 -0.04
CA LEU A 148 -3.41 18.28 -0.64
C LEU A 148 -3.58 18.17 -2.16
N PHE A 149 -4.81 18.08 -2.66
CA PHE A 149 -5.07 18.09 -4.10
C PHE A 149 -4.59 19.37 -4.78
N ILE A 150 -5.00 20.55 -4.25
CA ILE A 150 -4.55 21.84 -4.79
C ILE A 150 -3.03 21.92 -4.77
N LEU A 151 -2.43 21.52 -3.69
CA LEU A 151 -0.99 21.52 -3.50
C LEU A 151 -0.25 20.61 -4.49
N SER A 152 -0.80 19.42 -4.75
CA SER A 152 -0.25 18.49 -5.77
C SER A 152 -0.33 19.08 -7.17
N LEU A 153 -1.40 19.83 -7.50
CA LEU A 153 -1.50 20.56 -8.77
C LEU A 153 -0.47 21.69 -8.87
N VAL A 154 -0.20 22.40 -7.77
CA VAL A 154 0.85 23.43 -7.73
C VAL A 154 2.22 22.78 -7.93
N LEU A 155 2.49 21.65 -7.28
CA LEU A 155 3.74 20.90 -7.46
C LEU A 155 3.91 20.44 -8.92
N PHE A 156 2.87 19.87 -9.50
CA PHE A 156 2.86 19.50 -10.92
C PHE A 156 3.18 20.69 -11.83
N LYS A 157 2.53 21.84 -11.60
CA LYS A 157 2.77 23.05 -12.37
C LYS A 157 4.22 23.51 -12.28
N VAL A 158 4.81 23.52 -11.10
CA VAL A 158 6.19 23.95 -10.91
C VAL A 158 7.17 23.02 -11.62
N ILE A 159 6.94 21.70 -11.52
CA ILE A 159 7.83 20.71 -12.14
C ILE A 159 7.69 20.75 -13.68
N PHE A 160 6.49 20.68 -14.23
CA PHE A 160 6.29 20.47 -15.66
C PHE A 160 6.10 21.75 -16.49
N ILE A 161 5.64 22.84 -15.87
CA ILE A 161 5.33 24.11 -16.60
C ILE A 161 6.35 25.20 -16.31
N GLY A 162 6.97 25.18 -15.12
CA GLY A 162 7.88 26.24 -14.67
C GLY A 162 9.35 26.07 -15.07
N ASN A 163 9.83 24.85 -15.29
CA ASN A 163 11.24 24.52 -15.43
C ASN A 163 11.70 24.14 -16.86
N GLY A 164 10.87 24.29 -17.86
CA GLY A 164 11.21 23.98 -19.26
C GLY A 164 10.96 22.53 -19.66
N ALA A 165 11.57 22.10 -20.79
CA ALA A 165 11.39 20.76 -21.30
C ALA A 165 12.06 19.73 -20.37
N ILE A 166 11.38 18.60 -20.14
CA ILE A 166 11.98 17.45 -19.44
C ILE A 166 13.24 17.02 -20.22
N PRO A 167 14.41 16.94 -19.56
CA PRO A 167 15.61 16.47 -20.23
C PRO A 167 15.40 15.10 -20.85
N ALA A 168 15.87 14.90 -22.09
CA ALA A 168 15.94 13.60 -22.68
C ALA A 168 17.03 12.78 -21.96
N ILE A 169 16.64 12.08 -20.89
CA ILE A 169 17.55 11.16 -20.23
C ILE A 169 17.57 9.88 -21.07
N VAL A 170 18.76 9.44 -21.39
CA VAL A 170 19.00 8.16 -22.03
C VAL A 170 18.91 7.10 -20.93
N ASP A 171 18.13 6.06 -21.18
CA ASP A 171 18.06 4.85 -20.34
C ASP A 171 19.49 4.34 -20.08
N ASP A 172 19.93 4.40 -18.83
CA ASP A 172 21.30 4.03 -18.43
C ASP A 172 21.44 2.54 -18.07
N GLY A 173 20.33 1.78 -18.19
CA GLY A 173 20.28 0.36 -17.89
C GLY A 173 20.33 0.01 -16.39
N SER A 174 20.31 0.98 -15.50
CA SER A 174 20.34 0.74 -14.04
C SER A 174 19.03 0.18 -13.49
N LEU A 175 17.92 0.41 -14.20
CA LEU A 175 16.60 -0.11 -13.87
C LEU A 175 16.01 -0.84 -15.11
N THR A 176 15.71 -2.13 -14.98
CA THR A 176 15.01 -2.86 -16.06
C THR A 176 13.54 -2.48 -16.11
N PHE A 177 12.91 -2.65 -17.29
CA PHE A 177 11.48 -2.38 -17.42
C PHE A 177 10.63 -3.27 -16.51
N GLY A 178 11.01 -4.56 -16.36
CA GLY A 178 10.34 -5.50 -15.48
C GLY A 178 10.44 -5.10 -14.00
N ALA A 179 11.61 -4.67 -13.55
CA ALA A 179 11.81 -4.16 -12.18
C ALA A 179 10.99 -2.89 -11.95
N ALA A 180 10.88 -1.99 -12.93
CA ALA A 180 10.02 -0.82 -12.85
C ALA A 180 8.53 -1.19 -12.76
N VAL A 181 8.06 -2.15 -13.57
CA VAL A 181 6.69 -2.66 -13.46
C VAL A 181 6.45 -3.22 -12.06
N GLU A 182 7.39 -4.00 -11.51
CA GLU A 182 7.27 -4.55 -10.14
C GLU A 182 7.18 -3.45 -9.08
N LEU A 183 8.01 -2.42 -9.14
CA LEU A 183 7.92 -1.28 -8.23
C LEU A 183 6.58 -0.56 -8.32
N ALA A 184 6.00 -0.46 -9.53
CA ALA A 184 4.69 0.15 -9.72
C ALA A 184 3.54 -0.77 -9.27
N VAL A 185 3.70 -2.10 -9.29
CA VAL A 185 2.76 -3.06 -8.72
C VAL A 185 2.81 -3.06 -7.20
N ALA A 186 4.01 -2.90 -6.63
CA ALA A 186 4.28 -3.11 -5.22
C ALA A 186 3.51 -2.15 -4.30
N MET A 187 3.25 -0.91 -4.74
CA MET A 187 2.50 0.04 -3.93
C MET A 187 1.01 -0.32 -3.81
N PRO A 188 0.23 -0.53 -4.87
CA PRO A 188 -1.12 -1.08 -4.70
C PRO A 188 -1.13 -2.46 -4.06
N LEU A 189 -0.10 -3.29 -4.26
CA LEU A 189 0.04 -4.58 -3.60
C LEU A 189 0.11 -4.46 -2.08
N SER A 190 0.81 -3.46 -1.55
CA SER A 190 0.92 -3.25 -0.11
C SER A 190 -0.42 -2.99 0.58
N TRP A 191 -1.41 -2.51 -0.18
CA TRP A 191 -2.78 -2.28 0.27
C TRP A 191 -3.69 -3.52 0.19
N LEU A 192 -3.28 -4.61 -0.47
CA LEU A 192 -4.11 -5.81 -0.59
C LEU A 192 -4.53 -6.40 0.76
N PRO A 193 -3.63 -6.53 1.76
CA PRO A 193 -3.99 -7.09 3.07
C PRO A 193 -4.71 -6.09 4.00
N LEU A 194 -5.16 -4.93 3.49
CA LEU A 194 -5.86 -3.93 4.28
C LEU A 194 -7.13 -3.38 3.61
N ILE A 195 -7.25 -3.42 2.26
CA ILE A 195 -8.37 -2.77 1.57
C ILE A 195 -9.74 -3.22 2.10
N SER A 196 -9.85 -4.49 2.51
CA SER A 196 -11.08 -5.05 3.07
C SER A 196 -11.47 -4.42 4.40
N ASP A 197 -10.52 -3.85 5.16
CA ASP A 197 -10.80 -3.16 6.43
C ASP A 197 -11.68 -1.92 6.21
N TYR A 198 -11.61 -1.33 5.03
CA TYR A 198 -12.38 -0.15 4.62
C TYR A 198 -13.63 -0.53 3.82
N THR A 199 -13.49 -1.47 2.88
CA THR A 199 -14.59 -1.83 1.98
C THR A 199 -15.66 -2.69 2.66
N ARG A 200 -15.37 -3.37 3.77
CA ARG A 200 -16.35 -4.13 4.57
C ARG A 200 -17.55 -3.29 5.01
N GLU A 201 -17.32 -2.00 5.29
CA GLU A 201 -18.32 -1.06 5.76
C GLU A 201 -19.08 -0.37 4.61
N ALA A 202 -18.74 -0.67 3.36
CA ALA A 202 -19.29 0.03 2.21
C ALA A 202 -20.81 -0.22 2.05
N GLU A 203 -21.57 0.86 1.82
CA GLU A 203 -23.01 0.78 1.53
C GLU A 203 -23.27 0.05 0.21
N LYS A 204 -22.44 0.34 -0.81
CA LYS A 204 -22.49 -0.27 -2.15
C LYS A 204 -21.18 -0.99 -2.46
N PRO A 205 -21.07 -2.30 -2.18
CA PRO A 205 -19.81 -3.06 -2.27
C PRO A 205 -19.03 -2.85 -3.56
N PHE A 206 -19.66 -3.07 -4.71
CA PHE A 206 -18.99 -2.94 -6.01
C PHE A 206 -18.54 -1.50 -6.29
N ALA A 207 -19.46 -0.54 -6.16
CA ALA A 207 -19.17 0.85 -6.50
C ALA A 207 -18.12 1.47 -5.56
N ALA A 208 -18.18 1.15 -4.26
CA ALA A 208 -17.21 1.64 -3.29
C ALA A 208 -15.82 1.04 -3.53
N THR A 209 -15.73 -0.28 -3.78
CA THR A 209 -14.45 -0.92 -4.10
C THR A 209 -13.87 -0.40 -5.41
N ALA A 210 -14.70 -0.27 -6.46
CA ALA A 210 -14.25 0.26 -7.74
C ALA A 210 -13.72 1.70 -7.61
N VAL A 211 -14.45 2.57 -6.92
CA VAL A 211 -14.02 3.97 -6.68
C VAL A 211 -12.75 4.00 -5.83
N SER A 212 -12.64 3.17 -4.79
CA SER A 212 -11.42 3.07 -3.98
C SER A 212 -10.20 2.80 -4.85
N VAL A 213 -10.26 1.76 -5.67
CA VAL A 213 -9.13 1.34 -6.51
C VAL A 213 -8.82 2.32 -7.63
N VAL A 214 -9.85 2.82 -8.32
CA VAL A 214 -9.65 3.77 -9.43
C VAL A 214 -9.06 5.08 -8.92
N VAL A 215 -9.61 5.62 -7.82
CA VAL A 215 -9.11 6.88 -7.24
C VAL A 215 -7.69 6.70 -6.73
N TYR A 216 -7.42 5.62 -5.98
CA TYR A 216 -6.05 5.34 -5.53
C TYR A 216 -5.09 5.24 -6.70
N SER A 217 -5.38 4.39 -7.69
CA SER A 217 -4.48 4.18 -8.83
C SER A 217 -4.21 5.47 -9.62
N LEU A 218 -5.23 6.28 -9.88
CA LEU A 218 -5.04 7.55 -10.60
C LEU A 218 -4.20 8.54 -9.80
N VAL A 219 -4.42 8.63 -8.51
CA VAL A 219 -3.68 9.54 -7.63
C VAL A 219 -2.24 9.06 -7.43
N SER A 220 -2.04 7.77 -7.21
CA SER A 220 -0.71 7.17 -7.10
C SER A 220 0.09 7.37 -8.40
N ILE A 221 -0.47 7.05 -9.57
CA ILE A 221 0.15 7.35 -10.87
C ILE A 221 0.55 8.83 -10.97
N PHE A 222 -0.33 9.73 -10.57
CA PHE A 222 -0.07 11.17 -10.60
C PHE A 222 1.12 11.55 -9.68
N MET A 223 1.20 10.98 -8.48
CA MET A 223 2.33 11.20 -7.56
C MET A 223 3.64 10.59 -8.08
N TYR A 224 3.58 9.41 -8.69
CA TYR A 224 4.75 8.82 -9.37
C TYR A 224 5.26 9.72 -10.50
N VAL A 225 4.36 10.27 -11.30
CA VAL A 225 4.71 11.20 -12.38
C VAL A 225 5.36 12.47 -11.83
N ILE A 226 4.87 12.99 -10.71
CA ILE A 226 5.47 14.13 -10.02
C ILE A 226 6.89 13.78 -9.56
N GLY A 227 7.07 12.65 -8.87
CA GLY A 227 8.37 12.21 -8.38
C GLY A 227 9.38 11.97 -9.52
N MET A 228 8.97 11.23 -10.54
CA MET A 228 9.77 10.97 -11.73
C MET A 228 10.16 12.27 -12.44
N GLY A 229 9.19 13.17 -12.68
CA GLY A 229 9.43 14.45 -13.34
C GLY A 229 10.37 15.33 -12.52
N ALA A 230 10.21 15.34 -11.21
CA ALA A 230 11.09 16.08 -10.32
C ALA A 230 12.53 15.56 -10.39
N ALA A 231 12.74 14.25 -10.33
CA ALA A 231 14.05 13.63 -10.44
C ALA A 231 14.70 13.90 -11.82
N LEU A 232 13.93 13.81 -12.90
CA LEU A 232 14.40 14.09 -14.26
C LEU A 232 14.86 15.55 -14.43
N ILE A 233 14.16 16.50 -13.81
CA ILE A 233 14.45 17.94 -13.96
C ILE A 233 15.53 18.41 -13.00
N THR A 234 15.52 17.95 -11.75
CA THR A 234 16.44 18.43 -10.72
C THR A 234 17.74 17.62 -10.63
N GLY A 235 17.73 16.38 -11.14
CA GLY A 235 18.82 15.41 -10.94
C GLY A 235 18.91 14.90 -9.50
N GLU A 236 17.88 15.15 -8.66
CA GLU A 236 17.84 14.75 -7.25
C GLU A 236 16.83 13.62 -7.04
N TYR A 237 17.17 12.72 -6.13
CA TYR A 237 16.30 11.63 -5.68
C TYR A 237 15.84 11.82 -4.23
N ASP A 238 16.46 12.76 -3.51
CA ASP A 238 16.07 13.15 -2.17
C ASP A 238 14.90 14.13 -2.21
N ILE A 239 13.80 13.78 -1.55
CA ILE A 239 12.57 14.58 -1.57
C ILE A 239 12.74 15.96 -0.94
N ALA A 240 13.61 16.08 0.09
CA ALA A 240 13.89 17.38 0.72
C ALA A 240 14.63 18.30 -0.24
N GLN A 241 15.62 17.78 -0.99
CA GLN A 241 16.34 18.54 -2.00
C GLN A 241 15.44 18.95 -3.17
N ILE A 242 14.55 18.05 -3.59
CA ILE A 242 13.52 18.34 -4.60
C ILE A 242 12.64 19.51 -4.13
N MET A 243 12.15 19.46 -2.90
CA MET A 243 11.29 20.50 -2.33
C MET A 243 12.01 21.86 -2.21
N LEU A 244 13.27 21.85 -1.82
CA LEU A 244 14.09 23.07 -1.74
C LEU A 244 14.35 23.66 -3.14
N LYS A 245 14.76 22.85 -4.11
CA LYS A 245 15.06 23.30 -5.47
C LYS A 245 13.80 23.79 -6.23
N THR A 246 12.65 23.22 -5.92
CA THR A 246 11.37 23.63 -6.50
C THR A 246 10.74 24.85 -5.83
N GLY A 247 11.33 25.36 -4.75
CA GLY A 247 10.88 26.59 -4.08
C GLY A 247 9.65 26.42 -3.19
N PHE A 248 9.26 25.17 -2.84
CA PHE A 248 8.06 24.90 -2.07
C PHE A 248 8.14 25.27 -0.58
N GLY A 249 9.33 25.33 0.00
CA GLY A 249 9.57 25.83 1.37
C GLY A 249 8.53 25.36 2.40
N ILE A 250 7.95 26.30 3.14
CA ILE A 250 6.97 26.03 4.22
C ILE A 250 5.69 25.37 3.68
N VAL A 251 5.28 25.71 2.47
CA VAL A 251 4.08 25.11 1.84
C VAL A 251 4.29 23.62 1.61
N GLY A 252 5.45 23.23 1.08
CA GLY A 252 5.86 21.84 0.94
C GLY A 252 5.89 21.11 2.27
N LEU A 253 6.39 21.74 3.33
CA LEU A 253 6.42 21.19 4.68
C LEU A 253 5.03 20.83 5.20
N VAL A 254 4.05 21.72 5.03
CA VAL A 254 2.65 21.47 5.44
C VAL A 254 2.07 20.27 4.69
N ILE A 255 2.35 20.17 3.38
CA ILE A 255 1.92 19.00 2.57
C ILE A 255 2.51 17.72 3.12
N ILE A 256 3.83 17.71 3.30
CA ILE A 256 4.56 16.54 3.78
C ILE A 256 3.96 16.04 5.09
N ILE A 257 3.82 16.92 6.09
CA ILE A 257 3.29 16.53 7.40
C ILE A 257 1.86 16.00 7.29
N PHE A 258 0.96 16.73 6.62
CA PHE A 258 -0.44 16.30 6.52
C PHE A 258 -0.60 15.03 5.69
N SER A 259 0.09 14.88 4.57
CA SER A 259 0.02 13.66 3.77
C SER A 259 0.57 12.47 4.54
N THR A 260 1.72 12.62 5.20
CA THR A 260 2.30 11.57 6.03
C THR A 260 1.34 11.16 7.15
N VAL A 261 0.78 12.11 7.90
CA VAL A 261 -0.16 11.82 8.99
C VAL A 261 -1.41 11.08 8.49
N THR A 262 -2.01 11.53 7.38
CA THR A 262 -3.25 10.92 6.87
C THR A 262 -3.04 9.54 6.29
N THR A 263 -1.94 9.29 5.59
CA THR A 263 -1.62 7.97 5.02
C THR A 263 -1.19 7.00 6.12
N THR A 264 -0.26 7.39 6.99
CA THR A 264 0.23 6.54 8.07
C THR A 264 -0.86 6.21 9.10
N PHE A 265 -1.85 7.10 9.27
CA PHE A 265 -3.03 6.78 10.06
C PHE A 265 -3.77 5.55 9.51
N LEU A 266 -3.87 5.37 8.20
CA LEU A 266 -4.50 4.20 7.60
C LEU A 266 -3.73 2.91 7.93
N ASP A 267 -2.40 2.96 7.90
CA ASP A 267 -1.54 1.84 8.27
C ASP A 267 -1.73 1.46 9.75
N ALA A 268 -1.65 2.44 10.63
CA ALA A 268 -1.82 2.23 12.07
C ALA A 268 -3.23 1.71 12.41
N TYR A 269 -4.27 2.23 11.76
CA TYR A 269 -5.65 1.75 11.92
C TYR A 269 -5.78 0.29 11.50
N SER A 270 -5.30 -0.07 10.30
CA SER A 270 -5.35 -1.45 9.81
C SER A 270 -4.48 -2.40 10.63
N ALA A 271 -3.37 -1.92 11.23
CA ALA A 271 -2.62 -2.70 12.20
C ALA A 271 -3.46 -3.03 13.45
N GLY A 272 -4.25 -2.06 13.93
CA GLY A 272 -5.22 -2.28 15.00
C GLY A 272 -6.26 -3.34 14.64
N VAL A 273 -6.90 -3.22 13.46
CA VAL A 273 -7.89 -4.18 12.95
C VAL A 273 -7.29 -5.58 12.81
N SER A 274 -6.09 -5.69 12.24
CA SER A 274 -5.38 -6.97 12.06
C SER A 274 -5.01 -7.61 13.40
N SER A 275 -4.64 -6.80 14.39
CA SER A 275 -4.34 -7.27 15.75
C SER A 275 -5.55 -7.90 16.43
N VAL A 276 -6.75 -7.36 16.23
CA VAL A 276 -8.01 -7.96 16.72
C VAL A 276 -8.26 -9.33 16.09
N SER A 277 -7.86 -9.52 14.82
CA SER A 277 -7.95 -10.83 14.15
C SER A 277 -7.01 -11.88 14.74
N ILE A 278 -5.90 -11.46 15.39
CA ILE A 278 -5.01 -12.36 16.13
C ILE A 278 -5.64 -12.76 17.47
N SER A 279 -6.22 -11.81 18.18
CA SER A 279 -6.91 -12.07 19.45
C SER A 279 -8.01 -11.04 19.68
N GLY A 280 -9.24 -11.51 19.83
CA GLY A 280 -10.40 -10.67 20.16
C GLY A 280 -10.32 -9.95 21.51
N LYS A 281 -9.28 -10.19 22.32
CA LYS A 281 -9.00 -9.46 23.57
C LYS A 281 -8.24 -8.15 23.32
N ILE A 282 -7.65 -7.98 22.14
CA ILE A 282 -6.88 -6.78 21.79
C ILE A 282 -7.88 -5.66 21.44
N ASN A 283 -7.64 -4.49 22.02
CA ASN A 283 -8.40 -3.30 21.65
C ASN A 283 -7.75 -2.65 20.41
N GLU A 284 -8.51 -2.51 19.34
CA GLU A 284 -8.09 -1.98 18.04
C GLU A 284 -7.39 -0.62 18.16
N LYS A 285 -8.00 0.32 18.91
CA LYS A 285 -7.48 1.67 19.07
C LYS A 285 -6.14 1.69 19.81
N TRP A 286 -6.00 0.91 20.88
CA TRP A 286 -4.74 0.82 21.62
C TRP A 286 -3.65 0.12 20.82
N ALA A 287 -4.01 -0.90 20.04
CA ALA A 287 -3.05 -1.55 19.14
C ALA A 287 -2.53 -0.56 18.09
N ALA A 288 -3.41 0.25 17.47
CA ALA A 288 -3.01 1.29 16.54
C ALA A 288 -2.06 2.33 17.16
N ILE A 289 -2.33 2.76 18.41
CA ILE A 289 -1.45 3.68 19.15
C ILE A 289 -0.09 3.03 19.43
N ILE A 290 -0.07 1.78 19.89
CA ILE A 290 1.18 1.05 20.17
C ILE A 290 2.01 0.92 18.89
N VAL A 291 1.40 0.55 17.76
CA VAL A 291 2.08 0.47 16.46
C VAL A 291 2.67 1.82 16.07
N THR A 292 1.93 2.92 16.27
CA THR A 292 2.43 4.26 15.99
C THR A 292 3.62 4.63 16.88
N VAL A 293 3.57 4.30 18.17
CA VAL A 293 4.69 4.54 19.09
C VAL A 293 5.91 3.74 18.67
N ILE A 294 5.75 2.44 18.37
CA ILE A 294 6.84 1.58 17.91
C ILE A 294 7.43 2.10 16.58
N GLY A 295 6.58 2.44 15.62
CA GLY A 295 6.99 3.01 14.34
C GLY A 295 7.74 4.34 14.50
N THR A 296 7.27 5.22 15.41
CA THR A 296 7.95 6.50 15.71
C THR A 296 9.34 6.27 16.32
N VAL A 297 9.44 5.36 17.28
CA VAL A 297 10.73 5.01 17.90
C VAL A 297 11.67 4.39 16.84
N ALA A 298 11.17 3.48 16.03
CA ALA A 298 11.96 2.88 14.94
C ALA A 298 12.46 3.94 13.95
N ALA A 299 11.61 4.89 13.55
CA ALA A 299 11.98 6.00 12.68
C ALA A 299 13.06 6.94 13.28
N ILE A 300 13.11 7.03 14.60
CA ILE A 300 14.12 7.85 15.31
C ILE A 300 15.47 7.14 15.40
N VAL A 301 15.45 5.84 15.66
CA VAL A 301 16.67 5.09 16.03
C VAL A 301 17.30 4.32 14.87
N TYR A 302 16.54 4.10 13.77
CA TYR A 302 16.98 3.28 12.65
C TYR A 302 16.73 3.95 11.31
N PRO A 303 17.71 3.99 10.37
CA PRO A 303 17.50 4.51 9.04
C PRO A 303 16.60 3.58 8.23
N MET A 304 15.50 4.11 7.67
CA MET A 304 14.49 3.36 6.92
C MET A 304 14.64 3.53 5.40
N ASP A 305 15.89 3.60 4.90
CA ASP A 305 16.19 3.97 3.51
C ASP A 305 15.89 2.87 2.49
N ASN A 306 15.70 1.62 2.91
CA ASN A 306 15.60 0.48 2.01
C ASN A 306 14.16 0.06 1.72
N ILE A 307 13.35 0.97 1.17
CA ILE A 307 11.95 0.72 0.82
C ILE A 307 11.81 -0.40 -0.22
N THR A 308 12.71 -0.53 -1.18
CA THR A 308 12.62 -1.53 -2.25
C THR A 308 12.66 -2.96 -1.72
N ASN A 309 13.60 -3.28 -0.83
CA ASN A 309 13.67 -4.61 -0.22
C ASN A 309 12.46 -4.91 0.67
N PHE A 310 11.93 -3.89 1.33
CA PHE A 310 10.71 -4.00 2.12
C PHE A 310 9.50 -4.30 1.23
N LEU A 311 9.35 -3.63 0.08
CA LEU A 311 8.31 -3.90 -0.91
C LEU A 311 8.39 -5.33 -1.45
N TYR A 312 9.58 -5.83 -1.78
CA TYR A 312 9.76 -7.20 -2.23
C TYR A 312 9.45 -8.24 -1.14
N LEU A 313 9.73 -7.93 0.13
CA LEU A 313 9.33 -8.79 1.22
C LEU A 313 7.80 -8.89 1.32
N ILE A 314 7.12 -7.74 1.27
CA ILE A 314 5.65 -7.65 1.24
C ILE A 314 5.08 -8.45 0.07
N GLY A 315 5.61 -8.23 -1.14
CA GLY A 315 5.20 -8.94 -2.34
C GLY A 315 5.29 -10.44 -2.18
N SER A 316 6.43 -10.95 -1.68
CA SER A 316 6.65 -12.39 -1.50
C SER A 316 5.66 -13.05 -0.53
N VAL A 317 5.18 -12.33 0.48
CA VAL A 317 4.23 -12.84 1.47
C VAL A 317 2.79 -12.71 0.99
N PHE A 318 2.40 -11.52 0.53
CA PHE A 318 0.99 -11.19 0.32
C PHE A 318 0.49 -11.46 -1.10
N ALA A 319 1.35 -11.45 -2.12
CA ALA A 319 0.92 -11.81 -3.47
C ALA A 319 0.39 -13.25 -3.55
N PRO A 320 1.14 -14.29 -3.11
CA PRO A 320 0.61 -15.65 -3.13
C PRO A 320 -0.55 -15.86 -2.14
N MET A 321 -0.59 -15.13 -1.01
CA MET A 321 -1.71 -15.19 -0.08
C MET A 321 -3.01 -14.72 -0.76
N ILE A 322 -2.98 -13.57 -1.41
CA ILE A 322 -4.14 -13.03 -2.13
C ILE A 322 -4.49 -13.88 -3.35
N ALA A 323 -3.50 -14.46 -4.05
CA ALA A 323 -3.74 -15.38 -5.16
C ALA A 323 -4.56 -16.60 -4.72
N VAL A 324 -4.24 -17.20 -3.57
CA VAL A 324 -5.03 -18.28 -2.99
C VAL A 324 -6.45 -17.81 -2.64
N GLN A 325 -6.61 -16.63 -2.04
CA GLN A 325 -7.95 -16.08 -1.73
C GLN A 325 -8.78 -15.84 -3.00
N ILE A 326 -8.16 -15.31 -4.07
CA ILE A 326 -8.82 -15.09 -5.36
C ILE A 326 -9.25 -16.43 -5.96
N ALA A 327 -8.39 -17.44 -5.94
CA ALA A 327 -8.71 -18.78 -6.44
C ALA A 327 -9.89 -19.39 -5.67
N ASP A 328 -9.83 -19.39 -4.35
CA ASP A 328 -10.88 -19.95 -3.49
C ASP A 328 -12.23 -19.25 -3.67
N TYR A 329 -12.21 -17.91 -3.65
CA TYR A 329 -13.45 -17.14 -3.62
C TYR A 329 -14.13 -17.03 -4.99
N PHE A 330 -13.37 -16.68 -6.03
CA PHE A 330 -13.95 -16.38 -7.34
C PHE A 330 -14.00 -17.60 -8.27
N ILE A 331 -13.03 -18.52 -8.19
CA ILE A 331 -12.90 -19.64 -9.11
C ILE A 331 -13.49 -20.92 -8.51
N LEU A 332 -13.01 -21.32 -7.34
CA LEU A 332 -13.44 -22.56 -6.68
C LEU A 332 -14.73 -22.42 -5.90
N LYS A 333 -15.09 -21.18 -5.49
CA LYS A 333 -16.26 -20.86 -4.66
C LYS A 333 -16.28 -21.65 -3.34
N LYS A 334 -15.10 -21.81 -2.72
CA LYS A 334 -14.86 -22.63 -1.53
C LYS A 334 -14.27 -21.87 -0.34
N ALA A 335 -14.44 -20.57 -0.28
CA ALA A 335 -13.91 -19.73 0.79
C ALA A 335 -14.66 -19.93 2.13
N ASN A 336 -14.63 -21.13 2.69
CA ASN A 336 -15.35 -21.54 3.91
C ASN A 336 -14.47 -22.31 4.92
N ALA A 337 -13.14 -22.18 4.83
CA ALA A 337 -12.22 -22.81 5.76
C ALA A 337 -12.22 -22.19 7.17
N LYS A 338 -13.05 -21.18 7.44
CA LYS A 338 -13.15 -20.48 8.73
C LYS A 338 -13.44 -21.39 9.93
N ASP A 339 -14.12 -22.51 9.69
CA ASP A 339 -14.45 -23.49 10.76
C ASP A 339 -13.33 -24.53 10.96
N MET A 340 -12.24 -24.44 10.18
CA MET A 340 -11.07 -25.30 10.29
C MET A 340 -9.95 -24.58 11.01
N ALA A 341 -9.17 -25.31 11.82
CA ALA A 341 -7.98 -24.72 12.44
C ALA A 341 -6.92 -24.33 11.39
N PHE A 342 -6.65 -25.23 10.44
CA PHE A 342 -5.68 -25.05 9.36
C PHE A 342 -6.22 -25.61 8.05
N GLN A 343 -6.05 -24.84 6.96
CA GLN A 343 -6.23 -25.34 5.59
C GLN A 343 -4.84 -25.65 5.02
N TRP A 344 -4.34 -26.84 5.30
CA TRP A 344 -2.95 -27.22 4.97
C TRP A 344 -2.62 -27.19 3.49
N ARG A 345 -3.59 -27.48 2.60
CA ARG A 345 -3.38 -27.39 1.15
C ARG A 345 -3.10 -25.96 0.73
N ASN A 346 -3.90 -25.03 1.19
CA ASN A 346 -3.73 -23.62 0.88
C ASN A 346 -2.43 -23.04 1.47
N LEU A 347 -2.07 -23.46 2.68
CA LEU A 347 -0.77 -23.10 3.28
C LEU A 347 0.40 -23.67 2.47
N GLY A 348 0.28 -24.89 1.96
CA GLY A 348 1.30 -25.49 1.07
C GLY A 348 1.39 -24.75 -0.28
N VAL A 349 0.25 -24.42 -0.89
CA VAL A 349 0.22 -23.62 -2.13
C VAL A 349 0.84 -22.25 -1.91
N TRP A 350 0.48 -21.57 -0.82
CA TRP A 350 1.07 -20.30 -0.44
C TRP A 350 2.60 -20.38 -0.27
N LEU A 351 3.08 -21.42 0.41
CA LEU A 351 4.53 -21.59 0.63
C LEU A 351 5.27 -21.81 -0.69
N ILE A 352 4.69 -22.56 -1.63
CA ILE A 352 5.24 -22.73 -2.97
C ILE A 352 5.25 -21.36 -3.71
N GLY A 353 4.17 -20.60 -3.64
CA GLY A 353 4.11 -19.25 -4.19
C GLY A 353 5.17 -18.33 -3.56
N PHE A 354 5.30 -18.31 -2.25
CA PHE A 354 6.35 -17.54 -1.57
C PHE A 354 7.76 -17.87 -2.11
N VAL A 355 8.07 -19.17 -2.25
CA VAL A 355 9.37 -19.60 -2.80
C VAL A 355 9.50 -19.20 -4.27
N LEU A 356 8.44 -19.36 -5.06
CA LEU A 356 8.41 -18.96 -6.47
C LEU A 356 8.68 -17.46 -6.63
N TYR A 357 8.02 -16.61 -5.84
CA TYR A 357 8.26 -15.17 -5.85
C TYR A 357 9.73 -14.85 -5.58
N ARG A 358 10.35 -15.50 -4.57
CA ARG A 358 11.76 -15.31 -4.24
C ARG A 358 12.70 -15.77 -5.37
N VAL A 359 12.32 -16.80 -6.12
CA VAL A 359 13.07 -17.26 -7.29
C VAL A 359 12.89 -16.25 -8.44
N LEU A 360 11.67 -15.77 -8.68
CA LEU A 360 11.39 -14.79 -9.74
C LEU A 360 12.14 -13.48 -9.53
N MET A 361 12.47 -13.09 -8.30
CA MET A 361 13.30 -11.90 -8.03
C MET A 361 14.71 -11.97 -8.67
N HIS A 362 15.16 -13.14 -9.10
CA HIS A 362 16.42 -13.33 -9.82
C HIS A 362 16.25 -13.47 -11.33
N ILE A 363 15.01 -13.31 -11.82
CA ILE A 363 14.66 -13.45 -13.24
C ILE A 363 14.02 -12.14 -13.71
N ASP A 364 14.64 -11.48 -14.68
CA ASP A 364 14.05 -10.27 -15.25
C ASP A 364 12.87 -10.64 -16.16
N THR A 365 11.65 -10.42 -15.67
CA THR A 365 10.42 -10.63 -16.43
C THR A 365 9.84 -9.28 -16.85
N PRO A 366 9.28 -9.12 -18.05
CA PRO A 366 8.79 -7.82 -18.52
C PRO A 366 7.56 -7.30 -17.78
N VAL A 367 6.95 -8.11 -16.93
CA VAL A 367 5.74 -7.79 -16.16
C VAL A 367 5.95 -7.82 -14.65
N GLY A 368 7.22 -7.81 -14.22
CA GLY A 368 7.59 -7.91 -12.82
C GLY A 368 7.43 -9.32 -12.26
N ASN A 369 7.57 -9.47 -10.94
CA ASN A 369 7.57 -10.76 -10.26
C ASN A 369 6.17 -11.15 -9.78
N THR A 370 5.39 -10.16 -9.35
CA THR A 370 4.08 -10.36 -8.71
C THR A 370 3.06 -11.01 -9.64
N LEU A 371 2.93 -10.55 -10.88
CA LEU A 371 1.93 -11.11 -11.80
C LEU A 371 2.19 -12.56 -12.15
N PRO A 372 3.41 -12.98 -12.57
CA PRO A 372 3.72 -14.39 -12.82
C PRO A 372 3.50 -15.26 -11.58
N ASP A 373 3.94 -14.81 -10.41
CA ASP A 373 3.73 -15.52 -9.15
C ASP A 373 2.26 -15.79 -8.87
N MET A 374 1.43 -14.74 -8.93
CA MET A 374 0.00 -14.85 -8.65
C MET A 374 -0.70 -15.76 -9.64
N VAL A 375 -0.38 -15.67 -10.94
CA VAL A 375 -0.98 -16.53 -11.97
C VAL A 375 -0.64 -18.00 -11.70
N VAL A 376 0.62 -18.31 -11.45
CA VAL A 376 1.05 -19.68 -11.13
C VAL A 376 0.42 -20.17 -9.82
N THR A 377 0.38 -19.33 -8.79
CA THR A 377 -0.22 -19.68 -7.50
C THR A 377 -1.73 -19.95 -7.62
N VAL A 378 -2.46 -19.15 -8.40
CA VAL A 378 -3.89 -19.38 -8.69
C VAL A 378 -4.08 -20.72 -9.42
N ILE A 379 -3.30 -20.99 -10.47
CA ILE A 379 -3.37 -22.24 -11.22
C ILE A 379 -3.07 -23.44 -10.30
N LEU A 380 -2.01 -23.35 -9.51
CA LEU A 380 -1.62 -24.39 -8.56
C LEU A 380 -2.74 -24.65 -7.53
N CYS A 381 -3.33 -23.61 -6.98
CA CYS A 381 -4.45 -23.71 -6.04
C CYS A 381 -5.63 -24.49 -6.66
N VAL A 382 -6.01 -24.15 -7.89
CA VAL A 382 -7.09 -24.83 -8.61
C VAL A 382 -6.77 -26.30 -8.89
N ILE A 383 -5.53 -26.61 -9.34
CA ILE A 383 -5.10 -27.98 -9.61
C ILE A 383 -5.13 -28.81 -8.32
N VAL A 384 -4.49 -28.34 -7.25
CA VAL A 384 -4.41 -29.04 -5.98
C VAL A 384 -5.80 -29.37 -5.42
N GLU A 385 -6.74 -28.44 -5.54
CA GLU A 385 -8.11 -28.66 -5.06
C GLU A 385 -8.87 -29.67 -5.91
N LYS A 386 -8.78 -29.59 -7.25
CA LYS A 386 -9.41 -30.57 -8.16
C LYS A 386 -8.86 -31.98 -7.98
N VAL A 387 -7.55 -32.11 -7.80
CA VAL A 387 -6.92 -33.42 -7.52
C VAL A 387 -7.44 -33.98 -6.19
N ALA A 388 -7.49 -33.14 -5.14
CA ALA A 388 -7.99 -33.57 -3.85
C ALA A 388 -9.48 -33.99 -3.87
N GLU A 389 -10.29 -33.37 -4.71
CA GLU A 389 -11.69 -33.79 -4.94
C GLU A 389 -11.80 -35.12 -5.68
N ALA A 390 -10.94 -35.31 -6.69
CA ALA A 390 -10.93 -36.57 -7.45
C ALA A 390 -10.52 -37.77 -6.57
N VAL A 391 -9.49 -37.59 -5.71
CA VAL A 391 -9.05 -38.62 -4.75
C VAL A 391 -10.12 -38.96 -3.71
N LYS A 392 -10.95 -37.99 -3.30
CA LYS A 392 -12.04 -38.24 -2.34
C LYS A 392 -13.25 -38.99 -2.94
N LYS A 393 -13.40 -38.96 -4.26
CA LYS A 393 -14.51 -39.62 -4.98
C LYS A 393 -14.21 -41.07 -5.35
N ASN A 394 -12.94 -41.46 -5.31
CA ASN A 394 -12.47 -42.84 -5.46
C ASN A 394 -12.27 -43.48 -4.07
#